data_27369e9b5072232a9e8ee9fd79766865
#
_entry.id   27369e9b5072232a9e8ee9fd79766865
#
_cell.length_a   1.000
_cell.length_b   1.000
_cell.length_c   1.000
_cell.angle_alpha   90.00
_cell.angle_beta   90.00
_cell.angle_gamma   90.00
#
_symmetry.space_group_name_H-M   'P 1'
#
loop_
_entity.id
_entity.type
_entity.pdbx_description
1 polymer ?
#
loop_
_entity_poly.entity_id
_entity_poly.type
_entity_poly.pdbx_seq_one_letter_code
_entity_poly.pdbx_strand_id
1 'polypeptide(L)'
;MAQNSKDAQKRASRAERRAAEAAEMKARAEQMEKERKQQTLIGAIVMAVLVILVAIGAFTVYHNMHKNTETQASTQTVEEAYDKLQQVENTPKLVDKKGGLLISKDGYGKSVEGAPTVAIYMDFLCPGCGNLHRQLDEDLQKMVDAGQINLDLHFMAFMDKWSTDDYSSRAANAAIYLAEHDSDPSHLITFLEKMYAEDFQPEESSNYKSVSDDQIKEQMIASGVSEDVADKAFGRDYQDWLDAIDTYTPKRSELWNTSGTY
;
A
#
# COMPACT_ATOMS: atom_id res chain seq x y z
N MET A 1 19.89 -63.94 -37.32
CA MET A 1 20.40 -63.18 -36.13
C MET A 1 20.21 -61.65 -36.24
N ALA A 2 20.24 -61.03 -37.43
CA ALA A 2 20.14 -59.58 -37.61
C ALA A 2 18.73 -58.97 -37.34
N GLN A 3 17.66 -59.73 -37.45
CA GLN A 3 16.28 -59.28 -37.25
C GLN A 3 15.98 -59.08 -35.77
N ASN A 4 16.51 -59.94 -34.89
CA ASN A 4 16.28 -59.92 -33.46
C ASN A 4 16.99 -58.72 -32.76
N SER A 5 18.11 -58.24 -33.31
CA SER A 5 18.83 -57.04 -32.78
C SER A 5 18.10 -55.75 -33.12
N LYS A 6 17.48 -55.63 -34.34
CA LYS A 6 16.69 -54.46 -34.73
C LYS A 6 15.40 -54.31 -33.90
N ASP A 7 14.76 -55.41 -33.56
CA ASP A 7 13.56 -55.40 -32.73
C ASP A 7 13.88 -55.05 -31.25
N ALA A 8 15.02 -55.50 -30.72
CA ALA A 8 15.51 -55.12 -29.40
C ALA A 8 15.83 -53.61 -29.32
N GLN A 9 16.49 -53.05 -30.35
CA GLN A 9 16.82 -51.63 -30.43
C GLN A 9 15.56 -50.75 -30.57
N LYS A 10 14.55 -51.22 -31.32
CA LYS A 10 13.26 -50.52 -31.45
C LYS A 10 12.43 -50.57 -30.16
N ARG A 11 12.53 -51.62 -29.38
CA ARG A 11 11.91 -51.71 -28.05
C ARG A 11 12.60 -50.80 -27.03
N ALA A 12 13.94 -50.74 -27.02
CA ALA A 12 14.71 -49.86 -26.17
C ALA A 12 14.37 -48.35 -26.43
N SER A 13 14.36 -47.93 -27.72
CA SER A 13 14.00 -46.55 -28.07
C SER A 13 12.55 -46.17 -27.71
N ARG A 14 11.62 -47.11 -27.76
CA ARG A 14 10.23 -46.91 -27.31
C ARG A 14 10.14 -46.80 -25.79
N ALA A 15 10.95 -47.57 -25.05
CA ALA A 15 11.00 -47.49 -23.59
C ALA A 15 11.59 -46.15 -23.12
N GLU A 16 12.66 -45.70 -23.79
CA GLU A 16 13.27 -44.37 -23.51
C GLU A 16 12.31 -43.22 -23.76
N ARG A 17 11.58 -43.23 -24.91
CA ARG A 17 10.56 -42.21 -25.21
C ARG A 17 9.44 -42.19 -24.15
N ARG A 18 8.93 -43.37 -23.72
CA ARG A 18 7.92 -43.45 -22.68
C ARG A 18 8.44 -42.97 -21.33
N ALA A 19 9.69 -43.22 -21.02
CA ALA A 19 10.35 -42.74 -19.81
C ALA A 19 10.52 -41.20 -19.82
N ALA A 20 10.89 -40.62 -20.98
CA ALA A 20 10.99 -39.18 -21.14
C ALA A 20 9.62 -38.49 -21.05
N GLU A 21 8.59 -39.05 -21.73
CA GLU A 21 7.20 -38.53 -21.63
C GLU A 21 6.66 -38.62 -20.20
N ALA A 22 6.95 -39.71 -19.47
CA ALA A 22 6.55 -39.87 -18.09
C ALA A 22 7.28 -38.87 -17.15
N ALA A 23 8.56 -38.55 -17.43
CA ALA A 23 9.33 -37.57 -16.69
C ALA A 23 8.80 -36.14 -16.93
N GLU A 24 8.47 -35.80 -18.18
CA GLU A 24 7.85 -34.51 -18.50
C GLU A 24 6.47 -34.33 -17.85
N MET A 25 5.63 -35.38 -17.89
CA MET A 25 4.33 -35.35 -17.23
C MET A 25 4.45 -35.15 -15.72
N LYS A 26 5.47 -35.78 -15.11
CA LYS A 26 5.75 -35.61 -13.70
C LYS A 26 6.23 -34.21 -13.35
N ALA A 27 7.13 -33.65 -14.15
CA ALA A 27 7.61 -32.29 -13.99
C ALA A 27 6.47 -31.25 -14.14
N ARG A 28 5.58 -31.43 -15.13
CA ARG A 28 4.40 -30.56 -15.30
C ARG A 28 3.41 -30.70 -14.13
N ALA A 29 3.21 -31.91 -13.61
CA ALA A 29 2.35 -32.12 -12.46
C ALA A 29 2.91 -31.46 -11.19
N GLU A 30 4.24 -31.53 -10.98
CA GLU A 30 4.92 -30.86 -9.87
C GLU A 30 4.87 -29.33 -10.00
N GLN A 31 4.98 -28.78 -11.20
CA GLN A 31 4.81 -27.35 -11.46
C GLN A 31 3.38 -26.89 -11.17
N MET A 32 2.37 -27.59 -11.70
CA MET A 32 0.97 -27.27 -11.43
C MET A 32 0.61 -27.40 -9.95
N GLU A 33 1.22 -28.33 -9.22
CA GLU A 33 1.03 -28.45 -7.75
C GLU A 33 1.64 -27.26 -7.00
N LYS A 34 2.82 -26.78 -7.43
CA LYS A 34 3.44 -25.57 -6.87
C LYS A 34 2.59 -24.33 -7.15
N GLU A 35 2.13 -24.17 -8.39
CA GLU A 35 1.25 -23.05 -8.78
C GLU A 35 -0.09 -23.07 -8.01
N ARG A 36 -0.70 -24.26 -7.83
CA ARG A 36 -1.90 -24.41 -6.98
C ARG A 36 -1.64 -24.05 -5.53
N LYS A 37 -0.49 -24.44 -4.98
CA LYS A 37 -0.12 -24.08 -3.60
C LYS A 37 0.10 -22.58 -3.47
N GLN A 38 0.74 -21.94 -4.45
CA GLN A 38 0.89 -20.47 -4.49
C GLN A 38 -0.47 -19.77 -4.62
N GLN A 39 -1.35 -20.20 -5.52
CA GLN A 39 -2.70 -19.62 -5.65
C GLN A 39 -3.54 -19.80 -4.39
N THR A 40 -3.42 -20.97 -3.71
CA THR A 40 -4.12 -21.21 -2.45
C THR A 40 -3.54 -20.34 -1.32
N LEU A 41 -2.23 -20.12 -1.32
CA LEU A 41 -1.57 -19.23 -0.36
C LEU A 41 -2.01 -17.78 -0.57
N ILE A 42 -2.02 -17.30 -1.82
CA ILE A 42 -2.49 -15.95 -2.17
C ILE A 42 -3.98 -15.79 -1.76
N GLY A 43 -4.82 -16.77 -2.08
CA GLY A 43 -6.23 -16.73 -1.66
C GLY A 43 -6.41 -16.74 -0.15
N ALA A 44 -5.56 -17.47 0.60
CA ALA A 44 -5.57 -17.48 2.06
C ALA A 44 -5.10 -16.15 2.65
N ILE A 45 -4.10 -15.51 2.04
CA ILE A 45 -3.59 -14.20 2.45
C ILE A 45 -4.66 -13.13 2.21
N VAL A 46 -5.31 -13.11 1.04
CA VAL A 46 -6.40 -12.17 0.74
C VAL A 46 -7.56 -12.34 1.73
N MET A 47 -7.94 -13.58 2.05
CA MET A 47 -8.98 -13.83 3.06
C MET A 47 -8.54 -13.43 4.47
N ALA A 48 -7.27 -13.66 4.84
CA ALA A 48 -6.73 -13.21 6.13
C ALA A 48 -6.72 -11.68 6.24
N VAL A 49 -6.34 -10.99 5.18
CA VAL A 49 -6.37 -9.51 5.10
C VAL A 49 -7.79 -8.98 5.24
N LEU A 50 -8.77 -9.57 4.55
CA LEU A 50 -10.18 -9.20 4.71
C LEU A 50 -10.68 -9.40 6.14
N VAL A 51 -10.29 -10.50 6.79
CA VAL A 51 -10.64 -10.76 8.19
C VAL A 51 -9.95 -9.77 9.14
N ILE A 52 -8.69 -9.41 8.88
CA ILE A 52 -7.95 -8.41 9.67
C ILE A 52 -8.58 -7.02 9.50
N LEU A 53 -8.95 -6.61 8.29
CA LEU A 53 -9.63 -5.34 8.04
C LEU A 53 -10.99 -5.26 8.77
N VAL A 54 -11.74 -6.36 8.79
CA VAL A 54 -12.99 -6.47 9.56
C VAL A 54 -12.72 -6.44 11.07
N ALA A 55 -11.66 -7.10 11.55
CA ALA A 55 -11.29 -7.10 12.97
C ALA A 55 -10.77 -5.74 13.45
N ILE A 56 -10.00 -5.03 12.65
CA ILE A 56 -9.54 -3.66 12.94
C ILE A 56 -10.74 -2.71 13.00
N GLY A 57 -11.67 -2.81 12.03
CA GLY A 57 -12.92 -2.04 12.06
C GLY A 57 -13.74 -2.30 13.32
N ALA A 58 -13.88 -3.56 13.74
CA ALA A 58 -14.60 -3.93 14.95
C ALA A 58 -13.89 -3.46 16.23
N PHE A 59 -12.55 -3.52 16.29
CA PHE A 59 -11.76 -3.08 17.44
C PHE A 59 -11.79 -1.55 17.62
N THR A 60 -11.70 -0.80 16.53
CA THR A 60 -11.80 0.68 16.59
C THR A 60 -13.20 1.14 17.01
N VAL A 61 -14.25 0.46 16.53
CA VAL A 61 -15.63 0.72 16.97
C VAL A 61 -15.80 0.41 18.46
N TYR A 62 -15.31 -0.73 18.95
CA TYR A 62 -15.39 -1.11 20.36
C TYR A 62 -14.64 -0.13 21.28
N HIS A 63 -13.45 0.31 20.88
CA HIS A 63 -12.64 1.25 21.65
C HIS A 63 -13.23 2.67 21.67
N ASN A 64 -13.86 3.09 20.56
CA ASN A 64 -14.47 4.42 20.44
C ASN A 64 -15.81 4.53 21.18
N MET A 65 -16.55 3.42 21.33
CA MET A 65 -17.79 3.39 22.11
C MET A 65 -17.59 3.59 23.62
N HIS A 66 -16.38 3.45 24.13
CA HIS A 66 -16.07 3.60 25.57
C HIS A 66 -15.34 4.89 25.94
N LYS A 67 -15.06 5.77 24.99
CA LYS A 67 -14.56 7.12 25.28
C LYS A 67 -15.54 8.15 24.74
N ASN A 68 -16.51 8.54 25.57
CA ASN A 68 -17.22 9.81 25.42
C ASN A 68 -16.20 10.95 25.59
N THR A 69 -15.57 11.34 24.51
CA THR A 69 -14.93 12.63 24.39
C THR A 69 -15.67 13.34 23.28
N GLU A 70 -16.38 14.41 23.62
CA GLU A 70 -17.03 15.31 22.69
C GLU A 70 -15.97 15.85 21.72
N THR A 71 -15.77 15.13 20.62
CA THR A 71 -15.16 15.71 19.43
C THR A 71 -16.28 16.56 18.85
N GLN A 72 -16.11 17.88 18.82
CA GLN A 72 -16.94 18.77 18.02
C GLN A 72 -16.87 18.26 16.57
N ALA A 73 -17.81 17.41 16.20
CA ALA A 73 -18.03 17.06 14.82
C ALA A 73 -18.30 18.39 14.10
N SER A 74 -17.39 18.82 13.22
CA SER A 74 -17.62 20.04 12.45
C SER A 74 -18.96 19.90 11.75
N THR A 75 -19.87 20.87 11.93
CA THR A 75 -21.20 20.89 11.32
C THR A 75 -21.13 21.02 9.79
N GLN A 76 -19.93 21.05 9.23
CA GLN A 76 -19.65 21.19 7.81
C GLN A 76 -20.12 19.95 7.04
N THR A 77 -20.84 20.15 5.96
CA THR A 77 -21.28 19.08 5.05
C THR A 77 -20.10 18.49 4.25
N VAL A 78 -20.31 17.34 3.61
CA VAL A 78 -19.31 16.74 2.72
C VAL A 78 -19.03 17.64 1.51
N GLU A 79 -20.06 18.30 0.98
CA GLU A 79 -19.94 19.25 -0.13
C GLU A 79 -19.09 20.47 0.26
N GLU A 80 -19.36 21.08 1.41
CA GLU A 80 -18.57 22.21 1.91
C GLU A 80 -17.10 21.82 2.19
N ALA A 81 -16.87 20.61 2.69
CA ALA A 81 -15.52 20.09 2.92
C ALA A 81 -14.81 19.83 1.58
N TYR A 82 -15.51 19.29 0.59
CA TYR A 82 -15.00 19.10 -0.76
C TYR A 82 -14.63 20.42 -1.44
N ASP A 83 -15.54 21.42 -1.37
CA ASP A 83 -15.31 22.74 -1.95
C ASP A 83 -14.09 23.42 -1.33
N LYS A 84 -13.89 23.29 -0.02
CA LYS A 84 -12.68 23.78 0.64
C LYS A 84 -11.41 23.08 0.15
N LEU A 85 -11.45 21.76 0.02
CA LEU A 85 -10.32 20.99 -0.52
C LEU A 85 -9.95 21.48 -1.93
N GLN A 86 -10.96 21.78 -2.78
CA GLN A 86 -10.70 22.26 -4.15
C GLN A 86 -10.17 23.72 -4.20
N GLN A 87 -10.26 24.47 -3.10
CA GLN A 87 -9.81 25.86 -3.03
C GLN A 87 -8.41 26.00 -2.40
N VAL A 88 -7.79 24.89 -1.96
CA VAL A 88 -6.43 24.91 -1.43
C VAL A 88 -5.44 25.32 -2.52
N GLU A 89 -4.63 26.33 -2.25
CA GLU A 89 -3.68 26.88 -3.23
C GLU A 89 -2.57 25.89 -3.59
N ASN A 90 -1.95 25.28 -2.58
CA ASN A 90 -0.87 24.30 -2.75
C ASN A 90 -1.41 22.87 -2.76
N THR A 91 -2.22 22.54 -3.75
CA THR A 91 -2.68 21.17 -3.97
C THR A 91 -1.60 20.36 -4.69
N PRO A 92 -1.28 19.13 -4.24
CA PRO A 92 -0.35 18.26 -4.94
C PRO A 92 -0.83 17.98 -6.37
N LYS A 93 0.10 17.98 -7.34
CA LYS A 93 -0.26 17.90 -8.78
C LYS A 93 -0.62 16.48 -9.23
N LEU A 94 -0.13 15.47 -8.51
CA LEU A 94 -0.31 14.06 -8.86
C LEU A 94 -1.55 13.44 -8.23
N VAL A 95 -2.21 14.14 -7.30
CA VAL A 95 -3.42 13.63 -6.67
C VAL A 95 -4.67 13.96 -7.50
N ASP A 96 -5.66 13.08 -7.39
CA ASP A 96 -6.99 13.35 -7.94
C ASP A 96 -7.78 14.36 -7.07
N LYS A 97 -8.98 14.73 -7.50
CA LYS A 97 -9.85 15.66 -6.78
C LYS A 97 -10.31 15.17 -5.39
N LYS A 98 -10.15 13.90 -5.10
CA LYS A 98 -10.49 13.27 -3.81
C LYS A 98 -9.26 12.94 -2.96
N GLY A 99 -8.07 13.28 -3.45
CA GLY A 99 -6.81 13.12 -2.75
C GLY A 99 -6.06 11.83 -3.02
N GLY A 100 -6.50 11.05 -4.01
CA GLY A 100 -5.85 9.81 -4.39
C GLY A 100 -4.62 10.04 -5.29
N LEU A 101 -3.50 9.43 -4.94
CA LEU A 101 -2.28 9.40 -5.73
C LEU A 101 -2.18 8.03 -6.41
N LEU A 102 -2.48 8.00 -7.71
CA LEU A 102 -2.52 6.76 -8.48
C LEU A 102 -1.13 6.32 -8.92
N ILE A 103 -0.81 5.05 -8.68
CA ILE A 103 0.41 4.37 -9.11
C ILE A 103 0.05 3.13 -9.91
N SER A 104 0.75 2.90 -11.02
CA SER A 104 0.69 1.64 -11.76
C SER A 104 2.07 1.32 -12.34
N LYS A 105 2.18 0.20 -13.05
CA LYS A 105 3.39 -0.15 -13.80
C LYS A 105 3.78 0.90 -14.86
N ASP A 106 2.86 1.76 -15.26
CA ASP A 106 3.07 2.81 -16.27
C ASP A 106 3.44 4.17 -15.62
N GLY A 107 3.64 4.19 -14.30
CA GLY A 107 4.03 5.36 -13.52
C GLY A 107 2.87 6.03 -12.77
N TYR A 108 3.12 7.25 -12.30
CA TYR A 108 2.12 8.06 -11.60
C TYR A 108 1.00 8.54 -12.51
N GLY A 109 -0.23 8.58 -11.98
CA GLY A 109 -1.42 9.15 -12.63
C GLY A 109 -1.93 8.36 -13.84
N LYS A 110 -1.38 7.19 -14.13
CA LYS A 110 -1.76 6.34 -15.25
C LYS A 110 -2.30 5.02 -14.75
N SER A 111 -3.49 4.63 -15.19
CA SER A 111 -4.07 3.33 -14.87
C SER A 111 -3.77 2.29 -15.94
N VAL A 112 -3.56 1.04 -15.52
CA VAL A 112 -3.58 -0.12 -16.41
C VAL A 112 -5.03 -0.49 -16.66
N GLU A 113 -5.43 -0.51 -17.93
CA GLU A 113 -6.80 -0.84 -18.32
C GLU A 113 -7.14 -2.28 -17.92
N GLY A 114 -8.30 -2.46 -17.31
CA GLY A 114 -8.79 -3.77 -16.85
C GLY A 114 -8.16 -4.27 -15.54
N ALA A 115 -7.14 -3.62 -15.01
CA ALA A 115 -6.61 -3.92 -13.68
C ALA A 115 -7.49 -3.26 -12.59
N PRO A 116 -7.83 -3.98 -11.50
CA PRO A 116 -8.53 -3.37 -10.38
C PRO A 116 -7.67 -2.30 -9.69
N THR A 117 -8.32 -1.31 -9.08
CA THR A 117 -7.65 -0.29 -8.27
C THR A 117 -7.81 -0.63 -6.79
N VAL A 118 -6.69 -0.70 -6.07
CA VAL A 118 -6.64 -0.86 -4.62
C VAL A 118 -6.37 0.50 -4.01
N ALA A 119 -7.35 1.04 -3.26
CA ALA A 119 -7.19 2.31 -2.55
C ALA A 119 -6.76 2.05 -1.10
N ILE A 120 -5.72 2.74 -0.64
CA ILE A 120 -5.19 2.66 0.72
C ILE A 120 -5.23 4.06 1.34
N TYR A 121 -6.04 4.21 2.40
CA TYR A 121 -6.10 5.40 3.23
C TYR A 121 -5.17 5.21 4.42
N MET A 122 -4.19 6.09 4.59
CA MET A 122 -3.10 5.85 5.53
C MET A 122 -2.67 7.10 6.28
N ASP A 123 -2.21 6.90 7.53
CA ASP A 123 -1.51 7.88 8.34
C ASP A 123 -0.24 7.23 8.88
N PHE A 124 0.90 7.92 8.82
CA PHE A 124 2.22 7.36 9.16
C PHE A 124 2.37 7.00 10.65
N LEU A 125 1.56 7.59 11.53
CA LEU A 125 1.55 7.23 12.94
C LEU A 125 0.61 6.07 13.25
N CYS A 126 -0.32 5.73 12.34
CA CYS A 126 -1.36 4.73 12.57
C CYS A 126 -0.79 3.31 12.70
N PRO A 127 -0.94 2.63 13.86
CA PRO A 127 -0.44 1.26 14.03
C PRO A 127 -1.11 0.25 13.10
N GLY A 128 -2.39 0.47 12.77
CA GLY A 128 -3.14 -0.35 11.82
C GLY A 128 -2.57 -0.25 10.42
N CYS A 129 -2.20 0.96 9.98
CA CYS A 129 -1.53 1.19 8.71
C CYS A 129 -0.17 0.50 8.68
N GLY A 130 0.63 0.63 9.75
CA GLY A 130 1.91 -0.06 9.86
C GLY A 130 1.79 -1.58 9.74
N ASN A 131 0.78 -2.17 10.39
CA ASN A 131 0.52 -3.61 10.25
C ASN A 131 0.16 -4.00 8.81
N LEU A 132 -0.63 -3.19 8.11
CA LEU A 132 -1.00 -3.43 6.73
C LEU A 132 0.24 -3.37 5.82
N HIS A 133 1.02 -2.29 5.90
CA HIS A 133 2.19 -2.07 5.06
C HIS A 133 3.25 -3.15 5.26
N ARG A 134 3.60 -3.49 6.49
CA ARG A 134 4.56 -4.58 6.80
C ARG A 134 4.15 -5.94 6.23
N GLN A 135 2.87 -6.18 6.02
CA GLN A 135 2.38 -7.46 5.51
C GLN A 135 2.19 -7.48 3.99
N LEU A 136 1.93 -6.33 3.37
CA LEU A 136 1.44 -6.30 1.99
C LEU A 136 2.34 -5.56 1.01
N ASP A 137 3.20 -4.63 1.43
CA ASP A 137 3.92 -3.75 0.50
C ASP A 137 4.76 -4.51 -0.52
N GLU A 138 5.46 -5.57 -0.11
CA GLU A 138 6.23 -6.41 -1.03
C GLU A 138 5.35 -7.07 -2.10
N ASP A 139 4.16 -7.55 -1.73
CA ASP A 139 3.24 -8.18 -2.67
C ASP A 139 2.52 -7.14 -3.53
N LEU A 140 2.13 -5.99 -2.96
CA LEU A 140 1.54 -4.87 -3.69
C LEU A 140 2.51 -4.34 -4.75
N GLN A 141 3.79 -4.15 -4.41
CA GLN A 141 4.83 -3.74 -5.36
C GLN A 141 4.92 -4.72 -6.53
N LYS A 142 5.02 -6.03 -6.26
CA LYS A 142 5.07 -7.07 -7.31
C LYS A 142 3.83 -7.04 -8.20
N MET A 143 2.65 -6.82 -7.62
CA MET A 143 1.39 -6.76 -8.37
C MET A 143 1.30 -5.50 -9.22
N VAL A 144 1.78 -4.36 -8.72
CA VAL A 144 1.89 -3.10 -9.49
C VAL A 144 2.85 -3.28 -10.65
N ASP A 145 4.05 -3.80 -10.42
CA ASP A 145 5.07 -4.03 -11.46
C ASP A 145 4.59 -4.98 -12.56
N ALA A 146 3.82 -6.00 -12.16
CA ALA A 146 3.19 -6.94 -13.09
C ALA A 146 1.95 -6.37 -13.81
N GLY A 147 1.50 -5.15 -13.47
CA GLY A 147 0.29 -4.53 -14.01
C GLY A 147 -1.00 -5.26 -13.62
N GLN A 148 -1.00 -5.99 -12.51
CA GLN A 148 -2.14 -6.74 -12.02
C GLN A 148 -3.11 -5.86 -11.22
N ILE A 149 -2.62 -4.77 -10.63
CA ILE A 149 -3.40 -3.77 -9.92
C ILE A 149 -2.92 -2.36 -10.27
N ASN A 150 -3.81 -1.39 -10.05
CA ASN A 150 -3.46 0.00 -9.82
C ASN A 150 -3.51 0.25 -8.31
N LEU A 151 -2.58 1.02 -7.77
CA LEU A 151 -2.53 1.39 -6.37
C LEU A 151 -2.90 2.87 -6.23
N ASP A 152 -3.88 3.19 -5.38
CA ASP A 152 -4.36 4.55 -5.14
C ASP A 152 -4.11 4.92 -3.67
N LEU A 153 -3.11 5.77 -3.42
CA LEU A 153 -2.64 6.11 -2.09
C LEU A 153 -3.27 7.41 -1.61
N HIS A 154 -3.93 7.37 -0.45
CA HIS A 154 -4.55 8.52 0.20
C HIS A 154 -3.80 8.84 1.50
N PHE A 155 -2.94 9.85 1.44
CA PHE A 155 -2.18 10.32 2.60
C PHE A 155 -3.07 11.18 3.51
N MET A 156 -3.03 10.90 4.82
CA MET A 156 -3.75 11.60 5.85
C MET A 156 -2.83 11.94 7.03
N ALA A 157 -3.23 12.88 7.87
CA ALA A 157 -2.46 13.33 9.04
C ALA A 157 -3.32 13.48 10.31
N PHE A 158 -4.46 12.79 10.37
CA PHE A 158 -5.44 12.92 11.46
C PHE A 158 -4.89 12.47 12.84
N MET A 159 -3.74 11.78 12.84
CA MET A 159 -3.08 11.30 14.07
C MET A 159 -2.04 12.27 14.64
N ASP A 160 -1.81 13.43 14.07
CA ASP A 160 -0.86 14.43 14.60
C ASP A 160 -1.09 14.74 16.08
N LYS A 161 -2.33 14.77 16.54
CA LYS A 161 -2.70 15.00 17.95
C LYS A 161 -2.16 13.95 18.94
N TRP A 162 -1.66 12.81 18.45
CA TRP A 162 -1.02 11.76 19.25
C TRP A 162 0.50 11.73 19.11
N SER A 163 1.07 12.68 18.37
CA SER A 163 2.49 13.01 18.37
C SER A 163 2.74 14.34 19.09
N THR A 164 3.99 14.69 19.34
CA THR A 164 4.37 15.97 19.97
C THR A 164 4.95 16.97 18.97
N ASP A 165 5.08 16.60 17.70
CA ASP A 165 5.80 17.34 16.67
C ASP A 165 5.20 17.16 15.27
N ASP A 166 3.90 16.90 15.17
CA ASP A 166 3.14 16.76 13.92
C ASP A 166 3.76 15.71 12.96
N TYR A 167 4.14 14.56 13.51
CA TYR A 167 4.83 13.51 12.74
C TYR A 167 4.05 13.07 11.51
N SER A 168 2.73 12.87 11.62
CA SER A 168 1.89 12.44 10.51
C SER A 168 1.92 13.42 9.36
N SER A 169 1.74 14.74 9.62
CA SER A 169 1.81 15.79 8.60
C SER A 169 3.20 15.89 7.97
N ARG A 170 4.27 15.80 8.76
CA ARG A 170 5.64 15.89 8.26
C ARG A 170 5.98 14.72 7.33
N ALA A 171 5.63 13.50 7.75
CA ALA A 171 5.85 12.30 6.96
C ALA A 171 4.98 12.26 5.69
N ALA A 172 3.70 12.65 5.79
CA ALA A 172 2.81 12.74 4.64
C ALA A 172 3.28 13.80 3.63
N ASN A 173 3.68 14.99 4.11
CA ASN A 173 4.26 16.02 3.25
C ASN A 173 5.51 15.53 2.53
N ALA A 174 6.40 14.82 3.22
CA ALA A 174 7.61 14.25 2.63
C ALA A 174 7.28 13.21 1.55
N ALA A 175 6.31 12.32 1.79
CA ALA A 175 5.86 11.32 0.81
C ALA A 175 5.27 11.96 -0.45
N ILE A 176 4.43 12.98 -0.29
CA ILE A 176 3.83 13.73 -1.39
C ILE A 176 4.92 14.47 -2.18
N TYR A 177 5.84 15.14 -1.49
CA TYR A 177 6.96 15.85 -2.12
C TYR A 177 7.84 14.89 -2.92
N LEU A 178 8.15 13.71 -2.37
CA LEU A 178 8.86 12.64 -3.06
C LEU A 178 8.15 12.29 -4.37
N ALA A 179 6.85 11.97 -4.31
CA ALA A 179 6.09 11.60 -5.50
C ALA A 179 6.11 12.67 -6.60
N GLU A 180 6.08 13.95 -6.23
CA GLU A 180 6.07 15.06 -7.19
C GLU A 180 7.46 15.37 -7.80
N HIS A 181 8.54 14.94 -7.16
CA HIS A 181 9.91 15.31 -7.56
C HIS A 181 10.79 14.10 -7.93
N ASP A 182 10.28 12.89 -7.75
CA ASP A 182 10.89 11.65 -8.20
C ASP A 182 9.93 10.91 -9.12
N SER A 183 10.39 10.57 -10.32
CA SER A 183 9.55 9.95 -11.35
C SER A 183 9.39 8.44 -11.21
N ASP A 184 10.14 7.80 -10.32
CA ASP A 184 10.09 6.36 -10.09
C ASP A 184 9.14 6.01 -8.92
N PRO A 185 7.94 5.47 -9.20
CA PRO A 185 6.98 5.14 -8.14
C PRO A 185 7.49 4.07 -7.16
N SER A 186 8.47 3.25 -7.56
CA SER A 186 9.03 2.22 -6.69
C SER A 186 9.76 2.82 -5.49
N HIS A 187 10.34 4.01 -5.64
CA HIS A 187 10.98 4.74 -4.54
C HIS A 187 9.94 5.16 -3.48
N LEU A 188 8.74 5.60 -3.90
CA LEU A 188 7.67 5.92 -2.94
C LEU A 188 7.21 4.68 -2.18
N ILE A 189 6.97 3.56 -2.87
CA ILE A 189 6.52 2.32 -2.20
C ILE A 189 7.61 1.82 -1.24
N THR A 190 8.88 1.85 -1.65
CA THR A 190 10.01 1.51 -0.77
C THR A 190 10.12 2.48 0.41
N PHE A 191 9.81 3.76 0.21
CA PHE A 191 9.78 4.73 1.31
C PHE A 191 8.68 4.40 2.31
N LEU A 192 7.47 4.04 1.85
CA LEU A 192 6.38 3.59 2.73
C LEU A 192 6.81 2.37 3.56
N GLU A 193 7.39 1.34 2.91
CA GLU A 193 7.90 0.14 3.58
C GLU A 193 8.86 0.50 4.72
N LYS A 194 9.80 1.42 4.47
CA LYS A 194 10.78 1.88 5.47
C LYS A 194 10.15 2.69 6.59
N MET A 195 9.22 3.59 6.27
CA MET A 195 8.54 4.42 7.26
C MET A 195 7.64 3.60 8.20
N TYR A 196 7.07 2.50 7.69
CA TYR A 196 6.25 1.58 8.48
C TYR A 196 7.02 0.38 9.05
N ALA A 197 8.35 0.32 8.87
CA ALA A 197 9.18 -0.72 9.49
C ALA A 197 9.00 -0.75 11.02
N GLU A 198 9.00 -1.93 11.62
CA GLU A 198 8.72 -2.12 13.05
C GLU A 198 9.70 -1.38 13.96
N ASP A 199 10.94 -1.23 13.49
CA ASP A 199 12.01 -0.53 14.20
C ASP A 199 12.05 0.99 13.91
N PHE A 200 11.24 1.50 12.97
CA PHE A 200 11.20 2.90 12.60
C PHE A 200 9.89 3.60 12.96
N GLN A 201 8.72 3.00 12.68
CA GLN A 201 7.44 3.62 12.97
C GLN A 201 7.29 3.94 14.45
N PRO A 202 7.06 5.21 14.86
CA PRO A 202 6.89 5.55 16.26
C PRO A 202 5.55 5.05 16.80
N GLU A 203 5.52 4.78 18.12
CA GLU A 203 4.29 4.49 18.84
C GLU A 203 3.50 5.80 19.09
N GLU A 204 2.18 5.70 19.17
CA GLU A 204 1.29 6.85 19.43
C GLU A 204 1.19 7.25 20.91
N SER A 205 0.74 8.47 21.19
CA SER A 205 0.35 8.97 22.53
C SER A 205 1.51 8.99 23.54
N SER A 206 1.31 8.41 24.73
CA SER A 206 2.29 8.46 25.83
C SER A 206 3.61 7.75 25.53
N ASN A 207 3.62 6.85 24.56
CA ASN A 207 4.80 6.11 24.15
C ASN A 207 5.50 6.73 22.93
N TYR A 208 4.92 7.82 22.39
CA TYR A 208 5.48 8.51 21.23
C TYR A 208 6.92 8.97 21.50
N LYS A 209 7.80 8.63 20.58
CA LYS A 209 9.16 9.15 20.53
C LYS A 209 9.31 9.96 19.25
N SER A 210 9.76 11.18 19.39
CA SER A 210 9.94 12.09 18.27
C SER A 210 10.88 11.49 17.22
N VAL A 211 10.45 11.55 15.96
CA VAL A 211 11.24 11.21 14.78
C VAL A 211 11.57 12.51 14.06
N SER A 212 12.86 12.82 13.93
CA SER A 212 13.29 14.07 13.28
C SER A 212 13.14 14.04 11.77
N ASP A 213 13.13 15.23 11.14
CA ASP A 213 13.15 15.34 9.67
C ASP A 213 14.39 14.68 9.07
N ASP A 214 15.55 14.74 9.74
CA ASP A 214 16.76 14.04 9.30
C ASP A 214 16.57 12.52 9.25
N GLN A 215 15.89 11.94 10.25
CA GLN A 215 15.59 10.51 10.25
C GLN A 215 14.63 10.11 9.12
N ILE A 216 13.61 10.92 8.84
CA ILE A 216 12.68 10.69 7.70
C ILE A 216 13.46 10.85 6.39
N LYS A 217 14.31 11.86 6.27
CA LYS A 217 15.21 12.08 5.12
C LYS A 217 16.11 10.86 4.84
N GLU A 218 16.69 10.28 5.90
CA GLU A 218 17.49 9.06 5.76
C GLU A 218 16.68 7.91 5.15
N GLN A 219 15.40 7.74 5.51
CA GLN A 219 14.54 6.74 4.90
C GLN A 219 14.23 7.05 3.42
N MET A 220 14.04 8.33 3.07
CA MET A 220 13.87 8.73 1.66
C MET A 220 15.11 8.37 0.83
N ILE A 221 16.30 8.73 1.28
CA ILE A 221 17.56 8.42 0.58
C ILE A 221 17.75 6.90 0.48
N ALA A 222 17.47 6.17 1.57
CA ALA A 222 17.58 4.70 1.61
C ALA A 222 16.55 4.00 0.70
N SER A 223 15.49 4.69 0.25
CA SER A 223 14.52 4.19 -0.73
C SER A 223 14.90 4.48 -2.19
N GLY A 224 16.05 5.13 -2.44
CA GLY A 224 16.54 5.43 -3.79
C GLY A 224 16.34 6.88 -4.23
N VAL A 225 15.70 7.70 -3.42
CA VAL A 225 15.47 9.12 -3.69
C VAL A 225 16.79 9.89 -3.62
N SER A 226 17.01 10.83 -4.53
CA SER A 226 18.21 11.67 -4.52
C SER A 226 18.25 12.57 -3.28
N GLU A 227 19.46 12.85 -2.79
CA GLU A 227 19.66 13.75 -1.64
C GLU A 227 19.08 15.14 -1.89
N ASP A 228 19.18 15.66 -3.12
CA ASP A 228 18.62 16.97 -3.49
C ASP A 228 17.09 17.04 -3.37
N VAL A 229 16.37 15.95 -3.66
CA VAL A 229 14.92 15.84 -3.46
C VAL A 229 14.61 15.69 -1.96
N ALA A 230 15.32 14.80 -1.26
CA ALA A 230 15.09 14.53 0.14
C ALA A 230 15.34 15.76 1.03
N ASP A 231 16.34 16.59 0.71
CA ASP A 231 16.66 17.84 1.43
C ASP A 231 15.51 18.87 1.42
N LYS A 232 14.70 18.86 0.38
CA LYS A 232 13.65 19.85 0.15
C LYS A 232 12.26 19.38 0.61
N ALA A 233 12.13 18.15 1.08
CA ALA A 233 10.84 17.53 1.35
C ALA A 233 10.13 18.01 2.64
N PHE A 234 10.78 18.87 3.44
CA PHE A 234 10.31 19.26 4.79
C PHE A 234 9.79 20.70 4.88
N GLY A 235 9.48 21.33 3.72
CA GLY A 235 8.92 22.68 3.66
C GLY A 235 7.48 22.81 4.15
N ARG A 236 6.77 21.70 4.41
CA ARG A 236 5.35 21.66 4.79
C ARG A 236 4.43 22.34 3.77
N ASP A 237 4.77 22.26 2.49
CA ASP A 237 4.08 22.95 1.40
C ASP A 237 2.62 22.46 1.24
N TYR A 238 2.31 21.25 1.68
CA TYR A 238 0.99 20.62 1.54
C TYR A 238 0.18 20.58 2.83
N GLN A 239 0.55 21.34 3.88
CA GLN A 239 -0.14 21.29 5.17
C GLN A 239 -1.63 21.63 5.05
N ASP A 240 -1.97 22.75 4.40
CA ASP A 240 -3.35 23.19 4.22
C ASP A 240 -4.18 22.14 3.44
N TRP A 241 -3.54 21.46 2.50
CA TRP A 241 -4.17 20.38 1.75
C TRP A 241 -4.42 19.14 2.63
N LEU A 242 -3.46 18.75 3.46
CA LEU A 242 -3.61 17.64 4.40
C LEU A 242 -4.74 17.92 5.41
N ASP A 243 -4.81 19.14 5.95
CA ASP A 243 -5.88 19.55 6.87
C ASP A 243 -7.27 19.48 6.19
N ALA A 244 -7.33 19.87 4.91
CA ALA A 244 -8.56 19.79 4.13
C ALA A 244 -8.95 18.33 3.82
N ILE A 245 -7.99 17.46 3.49
CA ILE A 245 -8.19 16.02 3.26
C ILE A 245 -8.69 15.35 4.54
N ASP A 246 -8.08 15.63 5.68
CA ASP A 246 -8.49 15.09 6.99
C ASP A 246 -9.91 15.54 7.39
N THR A 247 -10.34 16.71 6.91
CA THR A 247 -11.70 17.19 7.11
C THR A 247 -12.70 16.54 6.13
N TYR A 248 -12.30 16.33 4.88
CA TYR A 248 -13.16 15.83 3.81
C TYR A 248 -13.34 14.31 3.85
N THR A 249 -12.24 13.57 3.93
CA THR A 249 -12.24 12.11 3.76
C THR A 249 -13.18 11.37 4.72
N PRO A 250 -13.24 11.69 6.03
CA PRO A 250 -14.17 11.02 6.96
C PRO A 250 -15.67 11.30 6.68
N LYS A 251 -15.97 12.33 5.91
CA LYS A 251 -17.37 12.68 5.54
C LYS A 251 -17.87 11.91 4.33
N ARG A 252 -17.02 11.19 3.64
CA ARG A 252 -17.33 10.40 2.45
C ARG A 252 -18.04 9.12 2.84
N SER A 253 -19.37 9.10 2.73
CA SER A 253 -20.20 7.97 3.16
C SER A 253 -19.91 6.69 2.38
N GLU A 254 -19.35 6.76 1.17
CA GLU A 254 -18.92 5.61 0.39
C GLU A 254 -17.71 4.86 1.02
N LEU A 255 -17.01 5.49 1.94
CA LEU A 255 -15.89 4.87 2.70
C LEU A 255 -16.35 4.28 4.03
N TRP A 256 -17.59 4.51 4.42
CA TRP A 256 -18.09 4.02 5.70
C TRP A 256 -18.38 2.53 5.63
N ASN A 257 -18.13 1.84 6.75
CA ASN A 257 -18.50 0.44 6.88
C ASN A 257 -20.03 0.27 6.94
N THR A 258 -20.50 -0.97 6.96
CA THR A 258 -21.93 -1.31 7.00
C THR A 258 -22.67 -0.80 8.24
N SER A 259 -21.97 -0.41 9.30
CA SER A 259 -22.56 0.23 10.50
C SER A 259 -22.66 1.75 10.39
N GLY A 260 -22.25 2.36 9.29
CA GLY A 260 -22.30 3.81 9.05
C GLY A 260 -21.22 4.59 9.78
N THR A 261 -20.08 3.96 10.09
CA THR A 261 -18.91 4.59 10.70
C THR A 261 -17.71 4.54 9.75
N TYR A 262 -16.86 5.56 9.86
CA TYR A 262 -15.57 5.65 9.15
C TYR A 262 -14.46 5.00 9.99
#